data_9757ac9463598b20ec4aedce0252e51e
#
_entry.id   9757ac9463598b20ec4aedce0252e51e
#
_cell.length_a   1.000
_cell.length_b   1.000
_cell.length_c   1.000
_cell.angle_alpha   90.00
_cell.angle_beta   90.00
_cell.angle_gamma   90.00
#
_symmetry.space_group_name_H-M   'P 1'
#
loop_
_entity.id
_entity.type
_entity.pdbx_description
1 polymer ?
#
loop_
_entity_poly.entity_id
_entity_poly.type
_entity_poly.pdbx_seq_one_letter_code
_entity_poly.pdbx_strand_id
1 'polypeptide(L)'
;MHTEPFIKPVLKRGALVALANWPVTLIQATADSIFKLLIATPVLGGLFLVGLVIGAAPEDLLDLEWREMAETIITSLFSHPVVLTAFLLSLAVVVVGGSLFIFLIKAGAVAVLVRGEREAGAIEHPPLHLDLLMKASKFSVELFIDSARALFPRYARLGFILMAVYVVSGGLYLVAAYESGLRGDLGGLLTFTMTVGFVCWITIVNLFYLLTQIVIAAEDCSVAKAWRHVGAFVRQQRRGVSLVFGVVLALVIAATGVSLLATAALGLIAFVPFVGLAVLPLQLLAWVFRGVVFQFLGLTSIGAYLRLYRDHVTESRLKAAPTYVGAGFSRHTLNS
;
A
#
# COMPACT_ATOMS: atom_id res chain seq x y z
N MET A 1 9.86 4.59 -31.57
CA MET A 1 8.73 4.98 -30.74
C MET A 1 9.25 5.11 -29.33
N HIS A 2 9.73 6.35 -28.97
CA HIS A 2 10.44 6.62 -27.71
C HIS A 2 9.45 6.72 -26.55
N THR A 3 9.35 5.66 -25.75
CA THR A 3 8.48 5.59 -24.56
C THR A 3 9.16 6.04 -23.26
N GLU A 4 10.46 6.31 -23.31
CA GLU A 4 11.24 6.72 -22.14
C GLU A 4 10.99 8.13 -21.58
N PRO A 5 10.67 9.19 -22.36
CA PRO A 5 10.61 10.53 -21.80
C PRO A 5 9.41 10.79 -20.89
N PHE A 6 8.34 9.97 -20.94
CA PHE A 6 7.10 10.25 -20.21
C PHE A 6 7.12 9.79 -18.74
N ILE A 7 7.72 8.64 -18.42
CA ILE A 7 7.63 8.03 -17.08
C ILE A 7 8.59 8.70 -16.10
N LYS A 8 9.80 9.01 -16.56
CA LYS A 8 10.84 9.61 -15.72
C LYS A 8 10.38 10.90 -15.04
N PRO A 9 9.78 11.89 -15.74
CA PRO A 9 9.26 13.09 -15.09
C PRO A 9 8.10 12.80 -14.14
N VAL A 10 7.22 11.85 -14.44
CA VAL A 10 6.08 11.49 -13.58
C VAL A 10 6.56 10.88 -12.25
N LEU A 11 7.48 9.93 -12.30
CA LEU A 11 8.06 9.31 -11.10
C LEU A 11 8.93 10.29 -10.32
N LYS A 12 9.77 11.09 -11.01
CA LYS A 12 10.57 12.13 -10.38
C LYS A 12 9.69 13.12 -9.62
N ARG A 13 8.58 13.54 -10.23
CA ARG A 13 7.62 14.43 -9.59
C ARG A 13 6.99 13.79 -8.36
N GLY A 14 6.52 12.53 -8.46
CA GLY A 14 5.99 11.79 -7.33
C GLY A 14 6.98 11.68 -6.17
N ALA A 15 8.24 11.37 -6.46
CA ALA A 15 9.30 11.28 -5.46
C ALA A 15 9.60 12.65 -4.82
N LEU A 16 9.64 13.74 -5.60
CA LEU A 16 9.88 15.08 -5.08
C LEU A 16 8.74 15.59 -4.20
N VAL A 17 7.47 15.31 -4.55
CA VAL A 17 6.31 15.64 -3.70
C VAL A 17 6.32 14.83 -2.41
N ALA A 18 6.67 13.54 -2.46
CA ALA A 18 6.82 12.71 -1.27
C ALA A 18 7.98 13.21 -0.38
N LEU A 19 9.11 13.56 -0.98
CA LEU A 19 10.26 14.12 -0.27
C LEU A 19 9.95 15.47 0.38
N ALA A 20 9.25 16.36 -0.32
CA ALA A 20 8.83 17.66 0.23
C ALA A 20 7.91 17.50 1.46
N ASN A 21 7.17 16.40 1.51
CA ASN A 21 6.27 16.06 2.63
C ASN A 21 6.80 14.85 3.44
N TRP A 22 8.11 14.78 3.66
CA TRP A 22 8.76 13.68 4.38
C TRP A 22 8.17 13.34 5.77
N PRO A 23 7.58 14.31 6.55
CA PRO A 23 6.96 13.94 7.82
C PRO A 23 5.79 12.95 7.63
N VAL A 24 5.07 13.02 6.49
CA VAL A 24 4.02 12.05 6.16
C VAL A 24 4.58 10.64 6.02
N THR A 25 5.79 10.50 5.42
CA THR A 25 6.48 9.21 5.30
C THR A 25 6.79 8.63 6.68
N LEU A 26 7.29 9.45 7.61
CA LEU A 26 7.57 8.99 8.97
C LEU A 26 6.30 8.62 9.73
N ILE A 27 5.24 9.43 9.63
CA ILE A 27 3.95 9.12 10.28
C ILE A 27 3.43 7.77 9.77
N GLN A 28 3.47 7.53 8.46
CA GLN A 28 3.02 6.25 7.90
C GLN A 28 3.92 5.09 8.32
N ALA A 29 5.24 5.26 8.32
CA ALA A 29 6.18 4.22 8.75
C ALA A 29 5.98 3.86 10.22
N THR A 30 5.77 4.85 11.07
CA THR A 30 5.48 4.66 12.50
C THR A 30 4.13 3.95 12.70
N ALA A 31 3.09 4.39 12.01
CA ALA A 31 1.77 3.78 12.09
C ALA A 31 1.78 2.31 11.63
N ASP A 32 2.47 2.01 10.53
CA ASP A 32 2.65 0.65 10.02
C ASP A 32 3.43 -0.23 11.01
N SER A 33 4.47 0.32 11.62
CA SER A 33 5.25 -0.38 12.65
C SER A 33 4.41 -0.68 13.90
N ILE A 34 3.65 0.29 14.39
CA ILE A 34 2.71 0.11 15.52
C ILE A 34 1.68 -0.96 15.18
N PHE A 35 1.11 -0.93 13.98
CA PHE A 35 0.12 -1.93 13.56
C PHE A 35 0.70 -3.35 13.52
N LYS A 36 1.93 -3.52 13.02
CA LYS A 36 2.64 -4.81 13.04
C LYS A 36 2.88 -5.32 14.45
N LEU A 37 3.29 -4.45 15.37
CA LEU A 37 3.45 -4.80 16.77
C LEU A 37 2.13 -5.18 17.44
N LEU A 38 1.05 -4.44 17.12
CA LEU A 38 -0.29 -4.76 17.63
C LEU A 38 -0.76 -6.14 17.16
N ILE A 39 -0.52 -6.52 15.89
CA ILE A 39 -0.86 -7.87 15.38
C ILE A 39 0.03 -8.95 16.03
N ALA A 40 1.29 -8.68 16.27
CA ALA A 40 2.17 -9.65 16.93
C ALA A 40 1.69 -9.99 18.34
N THR A 41 1.07 -9.05 19.05
CA THR A 41 0.61 -9.25 20.43
C THR A 41 -0.40 -10.41 20.61
N PRO A 42 -1.54 -10.48 19.87
CA PRO A 42 -2.46 -11.61 20.00
C PRO A 42 -1.85 -12.93 19.49
N VAL A 43 -0.96 -12.88 18.49
CA VAL A 43 -0.27 -14.08 17.99
C VAL A 43 0.64 -14.67 19.05
N LEU A 44 1.50 -13.85 19.67
CA LEU A 44 2.38 -14.27 20.77
C LEU A 44 1.58 -14.67 22.02
N GLY A 45 0.53 -13.90 22.36
CA GLY A 45 -0.37 -14.23 23.45
C GLY A 45 -1.13 -15.54 23.23
N GLY A 46 -1.54 -15.81 21.99
CA GLY A 46 -2.16 -17.08 21.59
C GLY A 46 -1.20 -18.25 21.74
N LEU A 47 0.05 -18.11 21.29
CA LEU A 47 1.09 -19.11 21.48
C LEU A 47 1.35 -19.41 22.96
N PHE A 48 1.44 -18.36 23.79
CA PHE A 48 1.59 -18.50 25.22
C PHE A 48 0.39 -19.21 25.88
N LEU A 49 -0.84 -18.85 25.50
CA LEU A 49 -2.06 -19.50 26.00
C LEU A 49 -2.10 -20.98 25.63
N VAL A 50 -1.69 -21.34 24.41
CA VAL A 50 -1.61 -22.73 23.96
C VAL A 50 -0.57 -23.48 24.81
N GLY A 51 0.63 -22.92 25.05
CA GLY A 51 1.62 -23.50 25.92
C GLY A 51 1.10 -23.79 27.33
N LEU A 52 0.38 -22.82 27.93
CA LEU A 52 -0.26 -23.02 29.25
C LEU A 52 -1.31 -24.14 29.25
N VAL A 53 -2.09 -24.27 28.19
CA VAL A 53 -3.16 -25.29 28.07
C VAL A 53 -2.57 -26.69 27.87
N ILE A 54 -1.49 -26.81 27.09
CA ILE A 54 -0.81 -28.10 26.84
C ILE A 54 0.10 -28.47 28.02
N GLY A 55 0.43 -27.51 28.88
CA GLY A 55 1.43 -27.70 29.94
C GLY A 55 2.86 -27.82 29.43
N ALA A 56 3.12 -27.41 28.18
CA ALA A 56 4.43 -27.34 27.56
C ALA A 56 5.05 -25.95 27.79
N ALA A 57 6.37 -25.92 28.04
CA ALA A 57 7.06 -24.64 28.04
C ALA A 57 7.04 -24.03 26.61
N PRO A 58 6.92 -22.70 26.46
CA PRO A 58 6.96 -22.07 25.16
C PRO A 58 8.19 -22.43 24.33
N GLU A 59 9.30 -22.73 25.01
CA GLU A 59 10.56 -23.16 24.41
C GLU A 59 10.41 -24.50 23.69
N ASP A 60 9.71 -25.47 24.29
CA ASP A 60 9.45 -26.77 23.69
C ASP A 60 8.60 -26.67 22.39
N LEU A 61 7.73 -25.67 22.29
CA LEU A 61 6.94 -25.43 21.09
C LEU A 61 7.77 -24.78 19.98
N LEU A 62 8.78 -23.97 20.34
CA LEU A 62 9.67 -23.31 19.37
C LEU A 62 10.71 -24.27 18.79
N ASP A 63 11.01 -25.38 19.48
CA ASP A 63 11.92 -26.43 19.01
C ASP A 63 11.27 -27.40 18.02
N LEU A 64 9.92 -27.37 17.90
CA LEU A 64 9.21 -28.16 16.89
C LEU A 64 9.45 -27.63 15.48
N GLU A 65 9.42 -28.54 14.48
CA GLU A 65 9.28 -28.10 13.10
C GLU A 65 8.04 -27.22 12.95
N TRP A 66 8.13 -26.17 12.11
CA TRP A 66 7.06 -25.18 11.95
C TRP A 66 5.67 -25.82 11.64
N ARG A 67 5.69 -26.96 10.94
CA ARG A 67 4.47 -27.72 10.59
C ARG A 67 3.85 -28.39 11.81
N GLU A 68 4.66 -29.07 12.59
CA GLU A 68 4.25 -29.73 13.83
C GLU A 68 3.78 -28.72 14.87
N MET A 69 4.48 -27.59 14.99
CA MET A 69 4.09 -26.48 15.84
C MET A 69 2.71 -25.93 15.40
N ALA A 70 2.49 -25.69 14.11
CA ALA A 70 1.22 -25.19 13.61
C ALA A 70 0.07 -26.20 13.84
N GLU A 71 0.31 -27.49 13.60
CA GLU A 71 -0.64 -28.57 13.83
C GLU A 71 -1.02 -28.70 15.31
N THR A 72 -0.05 -28.63 16.20
CA THR A 72 -0.24 -28.66 17.66
C THR A 72 -1.04 -27.44 18.14
N ILE A 73 -0.70 -26.24 17.66
CA ILE A 73 -1.41 -25.00 18.02
C ILE A 73 -2.88 -25.09 17.55
N ILE A 74 -3.10 -25.46 16.29
CA ILE A 74 -4.44 -25.54 15.71
C ILE A 74 -5.28 -26.56 16.47
N THR A 75 -4.77 -27.77 16.68
CA THR A 75 -5.47 -28.84 17.39
C THR A 75 -5.82 -28.43 18.82
N SER A 76 -4.88 -27.81 19.54
CA SER A 76 -5.08 -27.32 20.90
C SER A 76 -6.10 -26.20 20.98
N LEU A 77 -6.08 -25.26 20.05
CA LEU A 77 -7.09 -24.19 19.99
C LEU A 77 -8.49 -24.74 19.72
N PHE A 78 -8.63 -25.71 18.81
CA PHE A 78 -9.93 -26.34 18.52
C PHE A 78 -10.45 -27.20 19.67
N SER A 79 -9.54 -27.80 20.47
CA SER A 79 -9.91 -28.59 21.65
C SER A 79 -10.36 -27.72 22.82
N HIS A 80 -10.06 -26.41 22.81
CA HIS A 80 -10.38 -25.47 23.89
C HIS A 80 -11.16 -24.26 23.35
N PRO A 81 -12.51 -24.38 23.16
CA PRO A 81 -13.31 -23.36 22.49
C PRO A 81 -13.28 -21.99 23.17
N VAL A 82 -13.07 -21.90 24.49
CA VAL A 82 -12.94 -20.64 25.21
C VAL A 82 -11.65 -19.93 24.80
N VAL A 83 -10.51 -20.65 24.72
CA VAL A 83 -9.22 -20.12 24.31
C VAL A 83 -9.26 -19.67 22.85
N LEU A 84 -9.84 -20.50 21.98
CA LEU A 84 -10.04 -20.16 20.58
C LEU A 84 -10.86 -18.88 20.43
N THR A 85 -11.99 -18.77 21.15
CA THR A 85 -12.84 -17.58 21.09
C THR A 85 -12.11 -16.33 21.57
N ALA A 86 -11.38 -16.40 22.69
CA ALA A 86 -10.59 -15.30 23.22
C ALA A 86 -9.49 -14.87 22.23
N PHE A 87 -8.79 -15.83 21.61
CA PHE A 87 -7.78 -15.57 20.59
C PHE A 87 -8.38 -14.87 19.35
N LEU A 88 -9.45 -15.44 18.79
CA LEU A 88 -10.12 -14.87 17.62
C LEU A 88 -10.70 -13.47 17.89
N LEU A 89 -11.27 -13.26 19.07
CA LEU A 89 -11.80 -11.96 19.46
C LEU A 89 -10.69 -10.94 19.60
N SER A 90 -9.57 -11.27 20.27
CA SER A 90 -8.42 -10.38 20.41
C SER A 90 -7.79 -10.04 19.06
N LEU A 91 -7.64 -11.04 18.19
CA LEU A 91 -7.14 -10.85 16.83
C LEU A 91 -8.08 -9.96 16.01
N ALA A 92 -9.39 -10.20 16.06
CA ALA A 92 -10.40 -9.40 15.36
C ALA A 92 -10.37 -7.94 15.82
N VAL A 93 -10.31 -7.68 17.13
CA VAL A 93 -10.21 -6.32 17.68
C VAL A 93 -8.96 -5.61 17.19
N VAL A 94 -7.81 -6.28 17.20
CA VAL A 94 -6.55 -5.70 16.74
C VAL A 94 -6.55 -5.48 15.23
N VAL A 95 -7.01 -6.44 14.45
CA VAL A 95 -7.06 -6.31 12.99
C VAL A 95 -8.04 -5.21 12.56
N VAL A 96 -9.24 -5.18 13.13
CA VAL A 96 -10.24 -4.16 12.77
C VAL A 96 -9.83 -2.79 13.29
N GLY A 97 -9.47 -2.66 14.57
CA GLY A 97 -9.07 -1.40 15.18
C GLY A 97 -7.80 -0.83 14.55
N GLY A 98 -6.79 -1.68 14.34
CA GLY A 98 -5.55 -1.29 13.69
C GLY A 98 -5.75 -0.90 12.21
N SER A 99 -6.62 -1.61 11.49
CA SER A 99 -6.97 -1.24 10.10
C SER A 99 -7.66 0.13 10.04
N LEU A 100 -8.60 0.41 10.95
CA LEU A 100 -9.24 1.71 11.04
C LEU A 100 -8.22 2.83 11.32
N PHE A 101 -7.27 2.59 12.22
CA PHE A 101 -6.17 3.51 12.48
C PHE A 101 -5.32 3.76 11.22
N ILE A 102 -4.94 2.70 10.49
CA ILE A 102 -4.21 2.83 9.22
C ILE A 102 -5.01 3.60 8.16
N PHE A 103 -6.33 3.38 8.06
CA PHE A 103 -7.18 4.12 7.12
C PHE A 103 -7.25 5.61 7.46
N LEU A 104 -7.28 5.97 8.75
CA LEU A 104 -7.23 7.35 9.21
C LEU A 104 -5.91 8.02 8.80
N ILE A 105 -4.77 7.37 9.07
CA ILE A 105 -3.44 7.88 8.71
C ILE A 105 -3.30 8.04 7.19
N LYS A 106 -3.74 7.04 6.40
CA LYS A 106 -3.71 7.11 4.94
C LYS A 106 -4.57 8.24 4.39
N ALA A 107 -5.73 8.49 4.98
CA ALA A 107 -6.61 9.58 4.57
C ALA A 107 -5.91 10.95 4.68
N GLY A 108 -5.27 11.23 5.82
CA GLY A 108 -4.47 12.45 6.01
C GLY A 108 -3.28 12.53 5.07
N ALA A 109 -2.55 11.42 4.93
CA ALA A 109 -1.36 11.34 4.08
C ALA A 109 -1.66 11.65 2.60
N VAL A 110 -2.68 11.00 2.03
CA VAL A 110 -3.06 11.22 0.63
C VAL A 110 -3.58 12.66 0.43
N ALA A 111 -4.32 13.22 1.37
CA ALA A 111 -4.80 14.61 1.28
C ALA A 111 -3.64 15.62 1.24
N VAL A 112 -2.61 15.45 2.09
CA VAL A 112 -1.40 16.28 2.06
C VAL A 112 -0.70 16.18 0.72
N LEU A 113 -0.54 14.96 0.17
CA LEU A 113 0.09 14.78 -1.15
C LEU A 113 -0.74 15.40 -2.28
N VAL A 114 -2.07 15.29 -2.25
CA VAL A 114 -2.97 15.94 -3.21
C VAL A 114 -2.78 17.45 -3.22
N ARG A 115 -2.68 18.05 -2.03
CA ARG A 115 -2.46 19.48 -1.90
C ARG A 115 -1.06 19.87 -2.35
N GLY A 116 -0.03 19.12 -1.93
CA GLY A 116 1.35 19.32 -2.37
C GLY A 116 1.49 19.25 -3.88
N GLU A 117 0.89 18.24 -4.52
CA GLU A 117 0.91 18.08 -5.98
C GLU A 117 0.20 19.23 -6.71
N ARG A 118 -0.91 19.74 -6.18
CA ARG A 118 -1.64 20.86 -6.80
C ARG A 118 -0.81 22.14 -6.84
N GLU A 119 0.02 22.39 -5.83
CA GLU A 119 0.76 23.63 -5.65
C GLU A 119 2.24 23.53 -6.06
N ALA A 120 2.71 22.33 -6.39
CA ALA A 120 4.12 22.06 -6.69
C ALA A 120 4.70 22.76 -7.94
N GLY A 121 3.86 23.31 -8.83
CA GLY A 121 4.36 23.85 -10.11
C GLY A 121 5.05 22.78 -10.95
N ALA A 122 6.11 23.14 -11.70
CA ALA A 122 6.87 22.26 -12.60
C ALA A 122 8.19 21.77 -11.95
N ILE A 123 8.09 21.11 -10.79
CA ILE A 123 9.27 20.68 -9.98
C ILE A 123 10.11 19.59 -10.64
N GLU A 124 9.57 18.90 -11.64
CA GLU A 124 10.25 17.82 -12.36
C GLU A 124 11.33 18.32 -13.33
N HIS A 125 11.27 19.59 -13.76
CA HIS A 125 12.21 20.16 -14.72
C HIS A 125 13.53 20.61 -14.07
N PRO A 126 14.68 20.33 -14.70
CA PRO A 126 15.97 20.86 -14.26
C PRO A 126 16.09 22.40 -14.59
N PRO A 127 16.82 23.16 -13.76
CA PRO A 127 17.42 22.79 -12.48
C PRO A 127 16.40 22.62 -11.36
N LEU A 128 16.75 21.85 -10.32
CA LEU A 128 15.91 21.72 -9.13
C LEU A 128 15.84 23.07 -8.40
N HIS A 129 14.63 23.62 -8.34
CA HIS A 129 14.35 24.87 -7.64
C HIS A 129 13.84 24.58 -6.23
N LEU A 130 14.59 24.95 -5.20
CA LEU A 130 14.20 24.78 -3.80
C LEU A 130 12.87 25.49 -3.48
N ASP A 131 12.62 26.65 -4.10
CA ASP A 131 11.37 27.39 -3.94
C ASP A 131 10.14 26.60 -4.37
N LEU A 132 10.25 25.81 -5.46
CA LEU A 132 9.17 24.94 -5.92
C LEU A 132 8.98 23.75 -4.97
N LEU A 133 10.08 23.23 -4.41
CA LEU A 133 10.02 22.16 -3.42
C LEU A 133 9.35 22.66 -2.12
N MET A 134 9.67 23.85 -1.67
CA MET A 134 8.99 24.48 -0.52
C MET A 134 7.51 24.74 -0.80
N LYS A 135 7.13 25.13 -2.01
CA LYS A 135 5.71 25.23 -2.41
C LYS A 135 4.98 23.89 -2.38
N ALA A 136 5.68 22.79 -2.71
CA ALA A 136 5.13 21.43 -2.64
C ALA A 136 5.02 20.89 -1.21
N SER A 137 5.78 21.45 -0.26
CA SER A 137 5.75 21.11 1.17
C SER A 137 4.50 21.70 1.81
N LYS A 138 3.47 20.87 1.98
CA LYS A 138 2.16 21.27 2.52
C LYS A 138 1.82 20.61 3.84
N PHE A 139 2.72 19.80 4.37
CA PHE A 139 2.48 19.16 5.65
C PHE A 139 2.30 20.20 6.76
N SER A 140 1.15 20.16 7.43
CA SER A 140 0.92 20.71 8.75
C SER A 140 0.08 19.71 9.54
N VAL A 141 0.24 19.70 10.85
CA VAL A 141 -0.50 18.76 11.73
C VAL A 141 -2.00 19.01 11.63
N GLU A 142 -2.42 20.28 11.58
CA GLU A 142 -3.84 20.66 11.42
C GLU A 142 -4.39 20.12 10.10
N LEU A 143 -3.74 20.43 8.97
CA LEU A 143 -4.18 19.96 7.65
C LEU A 143 -4.27 18.43 7.62
N PHE A 144 -3.29 17.75 8.22
CA PHE A 144 -3.26 16.29 8.24
C PHE A 144 -4.45 15.74 9.04
N ILE A 145 -4.70 16.23 10.25
CA ILE A 145 -5.77 15.74 11.13
C ILE A 145 -7.15 16.07 10.57
N ASP A 146 -7.37 17.31 10.11
CA ASP A 146 -8.67 17.73 9.58
C ASP A 146 -9.02 16.96 8.30
N SER A 147 -8.06 16.80 7.40
CA SER A 147 -8.24 16.00 6.19
C SER A 147 -8.45 14.52 6.53
N ALA A 148 -7.71 13.98 7.50
CA ALA A 148 -7.88 12.62 7.97
C ALA A 148 -9.31 12.39 8.48
N ARG A 149 -9.83 13.26 9.33
CA ARG A 149 -11.20 13.18 9.87
C ARG A 149 -12.27 13.31 8.78
N ALA A 150 -12.11 14.26 7.86
CA ALA A 150 -13.06 14.49 6.77
C ALA A 150 -13.17 13.31 5.79
N LEU A 151 -12.04 12.68 5.46
CA LEU A 151 -11.98 11.58 4.49
C LEU A 151 -12.16 10.20 5.15
N PHE A 152 -11.95 10.07 6.46
CA PHE A 152 -11.97 8.79 7.18
C PHE A 152 -13.19 7.93 6.91
N PRO A 153 -14.45 8.41 6.93
CA PRO A 153 -15.61 7.55 6.71
C PRO A 153 -15.61 6.88 5.32
N ARG A 154 -15.09 7.59 4.31
CA ARG A 154 -14.99 7.07 2.94
C ARG A 154 -13.84 6.05 2.82
N TYR A 155 -12.71 6.33 3.45
CA TYR A 155 -11.56 5.43 3.51
C TYR A 155 -11.85 4.16 4.31
N ALA A 156 -12.58 4.28 5.43
CA ALA A 156 -13.02 3.15 6.21
C ALA A 156 -13.98 2.24 5.41
N ARG A 157 -14.97 2.83 4.71
CA ARG A 157 -15.87 2.06 3.83
C ARG A 157 -15.10 1.33 2.73
N LEU A 158 -14.16 2.03 2.08
CA LEU A 158 -13.31 1.44 1.04
C LEU A 158 -12.43 0.31 1.62
N GLY A 159 -11.87 0.52 2.82
CA GLY A 159 -11.07 -0.47 3.53
C GLY A 159 -11.86 -1.71 3.94
N PHE A 160 -13.10 -1.56 4.42
CA PHE A 160 -13.97 -2.71 4.72
C PHE A 160 -14.34 -3.50 3.46
N ILE A 161 -14.56 -2.84 2.33
CA ILE A 161 -14.78 -3.52 1.05
C ILE A 161 -13.53 -4.31 0.67
N LEU A 162 -12.34 -3.72 0.80
CA LEU A 162 -11.07 -4.40 0.55
C LEU A 162 -10.90 -5.63 1.46
N MET A 163 -11.20 -5.47 2.75
CA MET A 163 -11.13 -6.57 3.73
C MET A 163 -12.09 -7.71 3.37
N ALA A 164 -13.32 -7.40 2.95
CA ALA A 164 -14.26 -8.40 2.47
C ALA A 164 -13.74 -9.13 1.22
N VAL A 165 -13.16 -8.40 0.25
CA VAL A 165 -12.53 -9.00 -0.94
C VAL A 165 -11.38 -9.93 -0.53
N TYR A 166 -10.55 -9.53 0.45
CA TYR A 166 -9.45 -10.38 0.91
C TYR A 166 -9.92 -11.63 1.63
N VAL A 167 -10.92 -11.53 2.50
CA VAL A 167 -11.49 -12.68 3.21
C VAL A 167 -12.10 -13.67 2.22
N VAL A 168 -12.90 -13.19 1.27
CA VAL A 168 -13.55 -14.05 0.28
C VAL A 168 -12.51 -14.69 -0.67
N SER A 169 -11.63 -13.88 -1.27
CA SER A 169 -10.65 -14.41 -2.21
C SER A 169 -9.58 -15.27 -1.53
N GLY A 170 -9.17 -14.92 -0.30
CA GLY A 170 -8.26 -15.72 0.52
C GLY A 170 -8.89 -17.05 0.95
N GLY A 171 -10.15 -17.03 1.38
CA GLY A 171 -10.90 -18.24 1.71
C GLY A 171 -11.04 -19.18 0.52
N LEU A 172 -11.42 -18.65 -0.64
CA LEU A 172 -11.51 -19.43 -1.89
C LEU A 172 -10.15 -20.03 -2.29
N TYR A 173 -9.07 -19.23 -2.16
CA TYR A 173 -7.72 -19.72 -2.42
C TYR A 173 -7.32 -20.85 -1.48
N LEU A 174 -7.58 -20.72 -0.17
CA LEU A 174 -7.24 -21.75 0.82
C LEU A 174 -7.98 -23.07 0.54
N VAL A 175 -9.28 -23.00 0.24
CA VAL A 175 -10.06 -24.19 -0.14
C VAL A 175 -9.49 -24.84 -1.40
N ALA A 176 -9.23 -24.05 -2.44
CA ALA A 176 -8.68 -24.55 -3.69
C ALA A 176 -7.25 -25.15 -3.53
N ALA A 177 -6.40 -24.52 -2.70
CA ALA A 177 -5.08 -25.03 -2.38
C ALA A 177 -5.14 -26.35 -1.60
N TYR A 178 -6.05 -26.47 -0.65
CA TYR A 178 -6.27 -27.69 0.10
C TYR A 178 -6.71 -28.85 -0.82
N GLU A 179 -7.74 -28.62 -1.63
CA GLU A 179 -8.24 -29.58 -2.61
C GLU A 179 -7.19 -30.02 -3.63
N SER A 180 -6.34 -29.08 -4.06
CA SER A 180 -5.25 -29.39 -4.99
C SER A 180 -4.16 -30.24 -4.34
N GLY A 181 -3.83 -29.98 -3.07
CA GLY A 181 -2.86 -30.77 -2.30
C GLY A 181 -3.21 -32.25 -2.16
N LEU A 182 -4.51 -32.60 -2.22
CA LEU A 182 -4.97 -33.98 -2.19
C LEU A 182 -4.76 -34.77 -3.50
N ARG A 183 -4.34 -34.11 -4.60
CA ARG A 183 -4.23 -34.69 -5.95
C ARG A 183 -2.83 -35.24 -6.31
N GLY A 184 -1.97 -35.48 -5.34
CA GLY A 184 -0.63 -36.05 -5.58
C GLY A 184 0.30 -35.11 -6.38
N ASP A 185 1.13 -35.66 -7.27
CA ASP A 185 2.19 -34.92 -7.99
C ASP A 185 1.67 -33.74 -8.83
N LEU A 186 0.50 -33.86 -9.45
CA LEU A 186 -0.15 -32.78 -10.20
C LEU A 186 -0.65 -31.66 -9.29
N GLY A 187 -0.89 -31.97 -8.01
CA GLY A 187 -1.35 -31.00 -7.01
C GLY A 187 -0.37 -29.87 -6.78
N GLY A 188 0.93 -30.17 -6.77
CA GLY A 188 1.98 -29.16 -6.60
C GLY A 188 1.98 -28.10 -7.71
N LEU A 189 1.90 -28.50 -8.98
CA LEU A 189 1.84 -27.59 -10.11
C LEU A 189 0.55 -26.75 -10.10
N LEU A 190 -0.57 -27.38 -9.76
CA LEU A 190 -1.86 -26.69 -9.68
C LEU A 190 -1.86 -25.65 -8.56
N THR A 191 -1.36 -26.01 -7.36
CA THR A 191 -1.21 -25.07 -6.23
C THR A 191 -0.29 -23.92 -6.59
N PHE A 192 0.84 -24.17 -7.24
CA PHE A 192 1.74 -23.10 -7.70
C PHE A 192 1.03 -22.15 -8.67
N THR A 193 0.33 -22.67 -9.66
CA THR A 193 -0.39 -21.86 -10.65
C THR A 193 -1.49 -21.01 -9.99
N MET A 194 -2.26 -21.60 -9.06
CA MET A 194 -3.27 -20.89 -8.28
C MET A 194 -2.66 -19.81 -7.39
N THR A 195 -1.50 -20.07 -6.78
CA THR A 195 -0.79 -19.08 -5.95
C THR A 195 -0.35 -17.89 -6.79
N VAL A 196 0.23 -18.11 -7.96
CA VAL A 196 0.61 -17.04 -8.89
C VAL A 196 -0.63 -16.24 -9.31
N GLY A 197 -1.71 -16.90 -9.68
CA GLY A 197 -2.99 -16.26 -10.03
C GLY A 197 -3.56 -15.43 -8.87
N PHE A 198 -3.52 -15.95 -7.66
CA PHE A 198 -3.97 -15.25 -6.46
C PHE A 198 -3.12 -14.01 -6.16
N VAL A 199 -1.78 -14.12 -6.26
CA VAL A 199 -0.88 -12.98 -6.07
C VAL A 199 -1.15 -11.89 -7.13
N CYS A 200 -1.33 -12.26 -8.40
CA CYS A 200 -1.71 -11.32 -9.45
C CYS A 200 -3.05 -10.65 -9.15
N TRP A 201 -4.06 -11.41 -8.73
CA TRP A 201 -5.36 -10.89 -8.36
C TRP A 201 -5.28 -9.86 -7.22
N ILE A 202 -4.63 -10.22 -6.10
CA ILE A 202 -4.45 -9.33 -4.95
C ILE A 202 -3.68 -8.06 -5.34
N THR A 203 -2.70 -8.18 -6.23
CA THR A 203 -1.92 -7.04 -6.73
C THR A 203 -2.80 -6.07 -7.53
N ILE A 204 -3.68 -6.59 -8.40
CA ILE A 204 -4.65 -5.78 -9.15
C ILE A 204 -5.65 -5.10 -8.20
N VAL A 205 -6.19 -5.84 -7.24
CA VAL A 205 -7.10 -5.31 -6.21
C VAL A 205 -6.45 -4.16 -5.44
N ASN A 206 -5.19 -4.31 -5.02
CA ASN A 206 -4.43 -3.27 -4.34
C ASN A 206 -4.20 -2.03 -5.22
N LEU A 207 -3.92 -2.21 -6.50
CA LEU A 207 -3.79 -1.09 -7.44
C LEU A 207 -5.11 -0.31 -7.53
N PHE A 208 -6.24 -0.99 -7.72
CA PHE A 208 -7.56 -0.35 -7.76
C PHE A 208 -7.91 0.35 -6.45
N TYR A 209 -7.58 -0.26 -5.32
CA TYR A 209 -7.73 0.34 -4.00
C TYR A 209 -6.93 1.64 -3.88
N LEU A 210 -5.65 1.63 -4.27
CA LEU A 210 -4.78 2.80 -4.25
C LEU A 210 -5.33 3.93 -5.14
N LEU A 211 -5.69 3.63 -6.37
CA LEU A 211 -6.25 4.60 -7.31
C LEU A 211 -7.56 5.20 -6.79
N THR A 212 -8.41 4.37 -6.15
CA THR A 212 -9.67 4.83 -5.56
C THR A 212 -9.42 5.80 -4.40
N GLN A 213 -8.45 5.53 -3.54
CA GLN A 213 -8.04 6.46 -2.47
C GLN A 213 -7.60 7.82 -3.03
N ILE A 214 -6.79 7.80 -4.09
CA ILE A 214 -6.32 9.02 -4.76
C ILE A 214 -7.50 9.83 -5.29
N VAL A 215 -8.44 9.20 -5.99
CA VAL A 215 -9.59 9.88 -6.59
C VAL A 215 -10.54 10.42 -5.53
N ILE A 216 -10.80 9.68 -4.44
CA ILE A 216 -11.61 10.16 -3.30
C ILE A 216 -11.01 11.44 -2.73
N ALA A 217 -9.69 11.49 -2.51
CA ALA A 217 -9.01 12.66 -1.95
C ALA A 217 -8.88 13.81 -2.96
N ALA A 218 -8.69 13.51 -4.25
CA ALA A 218 -8.52 14.53 -5.29
C ALA A 218 -9.82 15.23 -5.66
N GLU A 219 -10.95 14.50 -5.66
CA GLU A 219 -12.26 15.01 -6.11
C GLU A 219 -13.30 15.14 -5.00
N ASP A 220 -12.93 14.81 -3.77
CA ASP A 220 -13.83 14.83 -2.59
C ASP A 220 -15.17 14.11 -2.85
N CYS A 221 -15.12 12.94 -3.48
CA CYS A 221 -16.29 12.22 -3.94
C CYS A 221 -16.57 10.93 -3.15
N SER A 222 -17.74 10.34 -3.34
CA SER A 222 -18.11 9.05 -2.73
C SER A 222 -17.36 7.89 -3.38
N VAL A 223 -17.22 6.76 -2.66
CA VAL A 223 -16.54 5.53 -3.13
C VAL A 223 -17.08 5.04 -4.47
N ALA A 224 -18.42 5.02 -4.62
CA ALA A 224 -19.06 4.57 -5.87
C ALA A 224 -18.77 5.49 -7.06
N LYS A 225 -18.68 6.81 -6.83
CA LYS A 225 -18.30 7.77 -7.85
C LYS A 225 -16.82 7.62 -8.20
N ALA A 226 -15.96 7.46 -7.17
CA ALA A 226 -14.53 7.23 -7.37
C ALA A 226 -14.26 5.99 -8.22
N TRP A 227 -14.95 4.88 -7.99
CA TRP A 227 -14.79 3.66 -8.80
C TRP A 227 -15.09 3.88 -10.28
N ARG A 228 -16.15 4.63 -10.60
CA ARG A 228 -16.46 4.98 -11.99
C ARG A 228 -15.35 5.82 -12.63
N HIS A 229 -14.83 6.81 -11.89
CA HIS A 229 -13.72 7.65 -12.36
C HIS A 229 -12.43 6.84 -12.54
N VAL A 230 -12.08 5.95 -11.60
CA VAL A 230 -10.93 5.03 -11.72
C VAL A 230 -11.08 4.12 -12.93
N GLY A 231 -12.27 3.55 -13.14
CA GLY A 231 -12.53 2.69 -14.30
C GLY A 231 -12.34 3.42 -15.64
N ALA A 232 -12.83 4.66 -15.75
CA ALA A 232 -12.62 5.51 -16.92
C ALA A 232 -11.14 5.87 -17.12
N PHE A 233 -10.46 6.29 -16.03
CA PHE A 233 -9.04 6.63 -16.02
C PHE A 233 -8.16 5.47 -16.46
N VAL A 234 -8.32 4.29 -15.86
CA VAL A 234 -7.54 3.09 -16.21
C VAL A 234 -7.80 2.67 -17.65
N ARG A 235 -9.05 2.77 -18.12
CA ARG A 235 -9.39 2.41 -19.50
C ARG A 235 -8.73 3.35 -20.52
N GLN A 236 -8.67 4.65 -20.25
CA GLN A 236 -8.13 5.65 -21.17
C GLN A 236 -6.59 5.74 -21.07
N GLN A 237 -6.03 5.61 -19.90
CA GLN A 237 -4.59 5.76 -19.62
C GLN A 237 -3.89 4.40 -19.31
N ARG A 238 -4.33 3.30 -19.94
CA ARG A 238 -3.82 1.94 -19.66
C ARG A 238 -2.29 1.87 -19.69
N ARG A 239 -1.66 2.46 -20.72
CA ARG A 239 -0.19 2.43 -20.88
C ARG A 239 0.50 3.18 -19.73
N GLY A 240 0.04 4.39 -19.41
CA GLY A 240 0.63 5.18 -18.32
C GLY A 240 0.50 4.49 -16.97
N VAL A 241 -0.71 3.98 -16.64
CA VAL A 241 -0.97 3.26 -15.39
C VAL A 241 -0.11 1.99 -15.30
N SER A 242 -0.07 1.16 -16.36
CA SER A 242 0.72 -0.08 -16.35
C SER A 242 2.22 0.17 -16.28
N LEU A 243 2.72 1.22 -16.93
CA LEU A 243 4.15 1.55 -16.90
C LEU A 243 4.58 2.07 -15.51
N VAL A 244 3.81 2.98 -14.89
CA VAL A 244 4.08 3.41 -13.50
C VAL A 244 4.00 2.21 -12.56
N PHE A 245 2.99 1.35 -12.71
CA PHE A 245 2.86 0.12 -11.93
C PHE A 245 4.08 -0.78 -12.07
N GLY A 246 4.51 -1.06 -13.30
CA GLY A 246 5.67 -1.92 -13.56
C GLY A 246 6.96 -1.38 -12.96
N VAL A 247 7.22 -0.08 -13.08
CA VAL A 247 8.43 0.53 -12.48
C VAL A 247 8.35 0.53 -10.95
N VAL A 248 7.21 0.89 -10.36
CA VAL A 248 7.04 0.86 -8.90
C VAL A 248 7.18 -0.57 -8.38
N LEU A 249 6.59 -1.57 -9.06
CA LEU A 249 6.72 -2.97 -8.70
C LEU A 249 8.19 -3.42 -8.77
N ALA A 250 8.92 -3.07 -9.83
CA ALA A 250 10.34 -3.37 -9.96
C ALA A 250 11.17 -2.74 -8.82
N LEU A 251 10.89 -1.48 -8.45
CA LEU A 251 11.55 -0.82 -7.32
C LEU A 251 11.24 -1.50 -5.98
N VAL A 252 9.99 -1.93 -5.77
CA VAL A 252 9.59 -2.67 -4.55
C VAL A 252 10.29 -4.03 -4.50
N ILE A 253 10.38 -4.75 -5.62
CA ILE A 253 11.10 -6.04 -5.70
C ILE A 253 12.59 -5.83 -5.41
N ALA A 254 13.22 -4.81 -6.02
CA ALA A 254 14.62 -4.48 -5.78
C ALA A 254 14.87 -4.11 -4.31
N ALA A 255 14.04 -3.25 -3.73
CA ALA A 255 14.13 -2.87 -2.31
C ALA A 255 13.94 -4.08 -1.37
N THR A 256 13.04 -5.02 -1.73
CA THR A 256 12.84 -6.27 -1.00
C THR A 256 14.09 -7.15 -1.08
N GLY A 257 14.67 -7.32 -2.27
CA GLY A 257 15.91 -8.09 -2.46
C GLY A 257 17.08 -7.53 -1.64
N VAL A 258 17.30 -6.22 -1.71
CA VAL A 258 18.34 -5.54 -0.90
C VAL A 258 18.08 -5.73 0.59
N SER A 259 16.81 -5.61 1.02
CA SER A 259 16.43 -5.81 2.43
C SER A 259 16.68 -7.24 2.91
N LEU A 260 16.38 -8.25 2.08
CA LEU A 260 16.64 -9.66 2.41
C LEU A 260 18.13 -9.93 2.52
N LEU A 261 18.94 -9.42 1.59
CA LEU A 261 20.40 -9.54 1.64
C LEU A 261 20.99 -8.87 2.89
N ALA A 262 20.52 -7.66 3.22
CA ALA A 262 20.96 -6.98 4.44
C ALA A 262 20.58 -7.76 5.70
N THR A 263 19.36 -8.30 5.76
CA THR A 263 18.91 -9.13 6.89
C THR A 263 19.73 -10.41 7.03
N ALA A 264 20.02 -11.09 5.90
CA ALA A 264 20.84 -12.29 5.88
C ALA A 264 22.29 -12.00 6.33
N ALA A 265 22.88 -10.90 5.85
CA ALA A 265 24.22 -10.48 6.24
C ALA A 265 24.31 -10.17 7.75
N LEU A 266 23.35 -9.41 8.29
CA LEU A 266 23.28 -9.11 9.71
C LEU A 266 23.02 -10.37 10.56
N GLY A 267 22.22 -11.31 10.04
CA GLY A 267 21.98 -12.62 10.65
C GLY A 267 23.26 -13.43 10.77
N LEU A 268 24.07 -13.51 9.71
CA LEU A 268 25.36 -14.21 9.74
C LEU A 268 26.33 -13.63 10.79
N ILE A 269 26.38 -12.31 10.90
CA ILE A 269 27.20 -11.63 11.91
C ILE A 269 26.69 -11.93 13.33
N ALA A 270 25.39 -12.05 13.50
CA ALA A 270 24.77 -12.32 14.81
C ALA A 270 25.11 -13.71 15.38
N PHE A 271 25.55 -14.67 14.54
CA PHE A 271 26.01 -15.99 15.01
C PHE A 271 27.38 -15.95 15.72
N VAL A 272 28.12 -14.85 15.61
CA VAL A 272 29.40 -14.72 16.33
C VAL A 272 29.11 -14.39 17.79
N PRO A 273 29.57 -15.21 18.77
CA PRO A 273 29.36 -14.97 20.19
C PRO A 273 29.82 -13.56 20.61
N PHE A 274 29.08 -12.90 21.51
CA PHE A 274 29.24 -11.52 21.96
C PHE A 274 29.01 -10.43 20.91
N VAL A 275 29.23 -10.68 19.61
CA VAL A 275 28.94 -9.73 18.53
C VAL A 275 27.43 -9.68 18.27
N GLY A 276 26.71 -10.79 18.45
CA GLY A 276 25.27 -10.89 18.27
C GLY A 276 24.48 -9.84 19.06
N LEU A 277 24.86 -9.61 20.32
CA LEU A 277 24.23 -8.58 21.17
C LEU A 277 24.43 -7.16 20.61
N ALA A 278 25.61 -6.87 20.06
CA ALA A 278 25.93 -5.58 19.46
C ALA A 278 25.21 -5.37 18.11
N VAL A 279 24.83 -6.46 17.43
CA VAL A 279 24.11 -6.41 16.15
C VAL A 279 22.61 -6.14 16.32
N LEU A 280 22.00 -6.42 17.49
CA LEU A 280 20.58 -6.19 17.75
C LEU A 280 20.12 -4.75 17.47
N PRO A 281 20.80 -3.68 17.96
CA PRO A 281 20.41 -2.31 17.64
C PRO A 281 20.50 -2.01 16.14
N LEU A 282 21.50 -2.59 15.46
CA LEU A 282 21.67 -2.42 14.01
C LEU A 282 20.55 -3.13 13.21
N GLN A 283 20.12 -4.31 13.64
CA GLN A 283 18.99 -5.01 13.06
C GLN A 283 17.69 -4.21 13.24
N LEU A 284 17.47 -3.62 14.42
CA LEU A 284 16.33 -2.77 14.69
C LEU A 284 16.35 -1.52 13.78
N LEU A 285 17.51 -0.87 13.65
CA LEU A 285 17.69 0.28 12.78
C LEU A 285 17.43 -0.09 11.31
N ALA A 286 17.94 -1.22 10.84
CA ALA A 286 17.71 -1.73 9.50
C ALA A 286 16.22 -2.01 9.25
N TRP A 287 15.49 -2.54 10.24
CA TRP A 287 14.07 -2.79 10.18
C TRP A 287 13.25 -1.48 10.06
N VAL A 288 13.59 -0.46 10.89
CA VAL A 288 12.96 0.87 10.82
C VAL A 288 13.25 1.53 9.48
N PHE A 289 14.51 1.52 9.03
CA PHE A 289 14.93 2.10 7.75
C PHE A 289 14.20 1.43 6.58
N ARG A 290 14.10 0.11 6.59
CA ARG A 290 13.28 -0.63 5.63
C ARG A 290 11.85 -0.11 5.58
N GLY A 291 11.21 0.05 6.76
CA GLY A 291 9.85 0.59 6.86
C GLY A 291 9.72 1.95 6.18
N VAL A 292 10.63 2.88 6.46
CA VAL A 292 10.66 4.23 5.86
C VAL A 292 10.82 4.17 4.34
N VAL A 293 11.73 3.34 3.82
CA VAL A 293 11.94 3.17 2.37
C VAL A 293 10.67 2.68 1.66
N PHE A 294 10.01 1.65 2.21
CA PHE A 294 8.77 1.13 1.61
C PHE A 294 7.63 2.14 1.65
N GLN A 295 7.49 2.90 2.74
CA GLN A 295 6.49 3.97 2.82
C GLN A 295 6.80 5.11 1.84
N PHE A 296 8.07 5.49 1.69
CA PHE A 296 8.49 6.48 0.70
C PHE A 296 8.17 6.04 -0.73
N LEU A 297 8.45 4.78 -1.10
CA LEU A 297 8.08 4.22 -2.40
C LEU A 297 6.56 4.23 -2.62
N GLY A 298 5.79 3.89 -1.58
CA GLY A 298 4.32 3.97 -1.61
C GLY A 298 3.82 5.39 -1.86
N LEU A 299 4.34 6.40 -1.15
CA LEU A 299 3.97 7.79 -1.35
C LEU A 299 4.42 8.34 -2.70
N THR A 300 5.61 7.92 -3.18
CA THR A 300 6.09 8.22 -4.53
C THR A 300 5.12 7.69 -5.59
N SER A 301 4.61 6.48 -5.43
CA SER A 301 3.62 5.90 -6.35
C SER A 301 2.31 6.68 -6.34
N ILE A 302 1.83 7.09 -5.16
CA ILE A 302 0.64 7.93 -5.02
C ILE A 302 0.85 9.26 -5.77
N GLY A 303 1.97 9.94 -5.58
CA GLY A 303 2.30 11.19 -6.28
C GLY A 303 2.37 11.02 -7.80
N ALA A 304 2.95 9.92 -8.27
CA ALA A 304 3.02 9.60 -9.70
C ALA A 304 1.63 9.35 -10.31
N TYR A 305 0.79 8.54 -9.67
CA TYR A 305 -0.59 8.31 -10.15
C TYR A 305 -1.45 9.56 -10.07
N LEU A 306 -1.25 10.39 -9.05
CA LEU A 306 -1.95 11.66 -8.91
C LEU A 306 -1.64 12.61 -10.08
N ARG A 307 -0.37 12.66 -10.51
CA ARG A 307 0.05 13.42 -11.70
C ARG A 307 -0.66 12.89 -12.95
N LEU A 308 -0.62 11.59 -13.19
CA LEU A 308 -1.30 10.97 -14.33
C LEU A 308 -2.81 11.23 -14.33
N TYR A 309 -3.44 11.14 -13.17
CA TYR A 309 -4.87 11.39 -13.02
C TYR A 309 -5.23 12.85 -13.34
N ARG A 310 -4.44 13.80 -12.87
CA ARG A 310 -4.64 15.22 -13.18
C ARG A 310 -4.50 15.52 -14.68
N ASP A 311 -3.49 14.96 -15.32
CA ASP A 311 -3.30 15.13 -16.78
C ASP A 311 -4.50 14.56 -17.54
N HIS A 312 -5.02 13.40 -17.13
CA HIS A 312 -6.24 12.79 -17.68
C HIS A 312 -7.47 13.70 -17.51
N VAL A 313 -7.70 14.24 -16.30
CA VAL A 313 -8.85 15.12 -16.03
C VAL A 313 -8.74 16.41 -16.85
N THR A 314 -7.56 17.00 -16.96
CA THR A 314 -7.32 18.21 -17.75
C THR A 314 -7.59 17.96 -19.24
N GLU A 315 -7.07 16.86 -19.78
CA GLU A 315 -7.31 16.47 -21.19
C GLU A 315 -8.81 16.20 -21.46
N SER A 316 -9.50 15.54 -20.53
CA SER A 316 -10.93 15.26 -20.66
C SER A 316 -11.77 16.55 -20.64
N ARG A 317 -11.40 17.52 -19.81
CA ARG A 317 -12.06 18.84 -19.76
C ARG A 317 -11.82 19.64 -21.05
N LEU A 318 -10.61 19.62 -21.59
CA LEU A 318 -10.30 20.29 -22.87
C LEU A 318 -11.09 19.68 -24.04
N LYS A 319 -11.25 18.37 -24.08
CA LYS A 319 -12.06 17.68 -25.10
C LYS A 319 -13.56 17.95 -24.96
N ALA A 320 -14.05 18.21 -23.75
CA ALA A 320 -15.44 18.52 -23.47
C ALA A 320 -15.78 20.02 -23.66
N ALA A 321 -14.78 20.90 -23.72
CA ALA A 321 -15.00 22.30 -24.01
C ALA A 321 -15.52 22.45 -25.44
N PRO A 322 -16.68 23.15 -25.69
CA PRO A 322 -17.20 23.34 -27.02
C PRO A 322 -16.16 24.07 -27.86
N THR A 323 -15.78 23.47 -28.99
CA THR A 323 -14.94 24.13 -29.98
C THR A 323 -15.80 25.26 -30.53
N TYR A 324 -15.62 26.46 -30.03
CA TYR A 324 -16.14 27.67 -30.70
C TYR A 324 -15.37 27.79 -32.02
N VAL A 325 -15.82 27.05 -33.04
CA VAL A 325 -15.47 27.31 -34.42
C VAL A 325 -16.01 28.68 -34.73
N GLY A 326 -15.11 29.61 -35.01
CA GLY A 326 -15.40 31.00 -35.26
C GLY A 326 -16.59 31.18 -36.22
N ALA A 327 -17.68 31.65 -35.64
CA ALA A 327 -18.76 32.21 -36.44
C ALA A 327 -18.21 33.44 -37.16
N GLY A 328 -18.18 33.32 -38.48
CA GLY A 328 -17.82 34.23 -39.51
C GLY A 328 -17.62 35.70 -39.17
N PHE A 329 -16.39 36.17 -39.31
CA PHE A 329 -16.18 37.54 -39.75
C PHE A 329 -16.74 37.69 -41.19
N SER A 330 -18.01 37.97 -41.31
CA SER A 330 -18.61 38.52 -42.53
C SER A 330 -17.93 39.87 -42.77
N ARG A 331 -17.00 39.90 -43.71
CA ARG A 331 -16.54 41.13 -44.34
C ARG A 331 -17.75 41.81 -45.02
N HIS A 332 -18.37 42.75 -44.32
CA HIS A 332 -19.15 43.75 -44.99
C HIS A 332 -18.20 44.63 -45.85
N THR A 333 -18.15 44.35 -47.11
CA THR A 333 -17.66 45.28 -48.14
C THR A 333 -18.51 46.53 -48.13
N LEU A 334 -17.98 47.62 -47.61
CA LEU A 334 -18.47 48.94 -47.90
C LEU A 334 -18.00 49.32 -49.33
N ASN A 335 -18.90 49.18 -50.31
CA ASN A 335 -18.87 49.90 -51.55
C ASN A 335 -19.87 51.04 -51.40
N SER A 336 -19.38 52.27 -51.43
CA SER A 336 -19.83 53.49 -52.12
C SER A 336 -19.08 54.70 -51.60
#